data_1db0c501e30e32a1ade9ce1aed500dd6
#
_entry.id   1db0c501e30e32a1ade9ce1aed500dd6
#
_cell.length_a   1.000
_cell.length_b   1.000
_cell.length_c   1.000
_cell.angle_alpha   90.00
_cell.angle_beta   90.00
_cell.angle_gamma   90.00
#
_symmetry.space_group_name_H-M   'P 1'
#
loop_
_entity.id
_entity.type
_entity.pdbx_description
1 polymer ?
#
loop_
_entity_poly.entity_id
_entity_poly.type
_entity_poly.pdbx_seq_one_letter_code
_entity_poly.pdbx_strand_id
1 'polypeptide(L)' 'MEQQERLIDIPQRLTSKGIGPGDIVLLDKKGRRFHALVTELDQLDSGRFELCIRPIDSRISYRSASVREVEQVWRKAKRA' A
#
# COMPACT_ATOMS: atom_id res chain seq x y z
N MET A 1 -5.07 2.45 27.90
CA MET A 1 -4.95 2.17 27.39
C MET A 1 -5.18 2.05 26.19
N GLU A 2 -5.53 1.76 25.62
CA GLU A 2 -5.86 1.60 24.44
C GLU A 2 -5.68 2.65 23.54
N GLN A 3 -5.27 3.61 23.79
CA GLN A 3 -5.17 4.64 22.94
C GLN A 3 -4.23 4.41 21.88
N GLN A 4 -3.31 3.62 22.03
CA GLN A 4 -2.39 3.47 21.01
C GLN A 4 -3.00 2.82 19.88
N GLU A 5 -4.03 2.14 20.02
CA GLU A 5 -4.63 1.57 18.92
C GLU A 5 -5.10 2.51 17.96
N ARG A 6 -5.47 3.63 18.36
CA ARG A 6 -5.95 4.56 17.47
C ARG A 6 -4.90 5.04 16.60
N LEU A 7 -3.70 5.09 17.06
CA LEU A 7 -2.65 5.60 16.25
C LEU A 7 -2.42 4.70 15.10
N ILE A 8 -2.72 3.43 15.28
CA ILE A 8 -2.49 2.53 14.21
C ILE A 8 -3.43 2.77 13.09
N ASP A 9 -4.57 3.33 13.35
CA ASP A 9 -5.50 3.59 12.29
C ASP A 9 -5.14 4.77 11.46
N ILE A 10 -4.33 5.65 11.97
CA ILE A 10 -4.01 6.83 11.24
C ILE A 10 -3.45 6.59 9.86
N PRO A 11 -2.48 5.73 9.68
CA PRO A 11 -1.94 5.55 8.36
C PRO A 11 -2.99 5.06 7.38
N GLN A 12 -3.94 4.31 7.83
CA GLN A 12 -4.94 3.84 6.94
C GLN A 12 -5.86 4.90 6.48
N ARG A 13 -6.03 5.93 7.25
CA ARG A 13 -6.89 6.99 6.85
C ARG A 13 -6.23 7.91 5.90
N LEU A 14 -4.92 7.82 5.72
CA LEU A 14 -4.21 8.72 4.85
C LEU A 14 -4.39 8.44 3.37
N THR A 15 -4.88 7.26 3.01
CA THR A 15 -5.12 6.98 1.60
C THR A 15 -6.59 6.69 1.42
N SER A 16 -7.09 6.93 0.24
CA SER A 16 -8.50 6.71 -0.02
C SER A 16 -8.87 5.24 0.01
N LYS A 17 -7.94 4.34 -0.13
CA LYS A 17 -8.21 2.93 -0.11
C LYS A 17 -7.75 2.26 1.18
N GLY A 18 -7.25 3.02 2.12
CA GLY A 18 -6.82 2.47 3.39
C GLY A 18 -5.62 1.56 3.28
N ILE A 19 -4.74 1.82 2.34
CA ILE A 19 -3.58 0.98 2.13
C ILE A 19 -2.47 1.38 3.06
N GLY A 20 -1.78 0.42 3.63
CA GLY A 20 -0.66 0.68 4.51
C GLY A 20 0.45 -0.32 4.36
N PRO A 21 1.58 -0.07 5.02
CA PRO A 21 2.70 -1.00 4.97
C PRO A 21 2.30 -2.37 5.47
N GLY A 22 2.77 -3.39 4.81
CA GLY A 22 2.44 -4.77 5.13
C GLY A 22 1.31 -5.33 4.32
N ASP A 23 0.58 -4.49 3.61
CA ASP A 23 -0.49 -4.96 2.75
C ASP A 23 0.07 -5.49 1.44
N ILE A 24 -0.63 -6.44 0.84
CA ILE A 24 -0.26 -6.90 -0.48
C ILE A 24 -1.30 -6.34 -1.43
N VAL A 25 -0.88 -5.80 -2.52
CA VAL A 25 -1.77 -5.15 -3.47
C VAL A 25 -1.62 -5.76 -4.85
N LEU A 26 -2.70 -5.74 -5.62
CA LEU A 26 -2.64 -6.07 -7.03
C LEU A 26 -2.58 -4.75 -7.76
N LEU A 27 -1.55 -4.57 -8.55
CA LEU A 27 -1.33 -3.32 -9.26
C LEU A 27 -1.49 -3.52 -10.76
N ASP A 28 -1.96 -2.47 -11.41
CA ASP A 28 -2.03 -2.46 -12.86
C ASP A 28 -1.25 -1.25 -13.32
N LYS A 29 -0.04 -1.47 -13.86
CA LYS A 29 0.78 -0.39 -14.37
C LYS A 29 0.80 -0.48 -15.88
N LYS A 30 -0.03 0.35 -16.50
CA LYS A 30 -0.12 0.40 -17.95
C LYS A 30 -0.41 -0.96 -18.55
N GLY A 31 -1.32 -1.67 -17.94
CA GLY A 31 -1.74 -2.96 -18.46
C GLY A 31 -0.99 -4.15 -17.89
N ARG A 32 0.10 -3.89 -17.17
CA ARG A 32 0.82 -4.97 -16.58
C ARG A 32 0.35 -5.15 -15.15
N ARG A 33 -0.21 -6.29 -14.86
CA ARG A 33 -0.77 -6.56 -13.53
C ARG A 33 0.15 -7.45 -12.74
N PHE A 34 0.37 -7.11 -11.49
CA PHE A 34 1.23 -7.90 -10.64
C PHE A 34 0.95 -7.62 -9.17
N HIS A 35 1.34 -8.54 -8.32
CA HIS A 35 1.16 -8.37 -6.88
C HIS A 35 2.43 -7.82 -6.26
N ALA A 36 2.28 -7.00 -5.25
CA ALA A 36 3.42 -6.43 -4.57
C ALA A 36 3.11 -6.18 -3.11
N LEU A 37 4.15 -6.22 -2.29
CA LEU A 37 4.05 -5.90 -0.89
C LEU A 37 4.29 -4.40 -0.75
N VAL A 38 3.44 -3.73 0.00
CA VAL A 38 3.64 -2.31 0.28
C VAL A 38 4.60 -2.21 1.45
N THR A 39 5.70 -1.53 1.26
CA THR A 39 6.70 -1.39 2.31
C THR A 39 6.61 -0.05 3.01
N GLU A 40 6.19 0.98 2.30
CA GLU A 40 6.06 2.30 2.89
C GLU A 40 5.06 3.14 2.14
N LEU A 41 4.59 4.20 2.78
CA LEU A 41 3.75 5.18 2.12
C LEU A 41 4.46 6.51 2.20
N ASP A 42 4.54 7.21 1.09
CA ASP A 42 5.12 8.55 1.06
C ASP A 42 4.05 9.51 0.62
N GLN A 43 3.96 10.64 1.30
CA GLN A 43 3.03 11.65 0.86
C GLN A 43 3.78 12.67 0.03
N LEU A 44 3.32 12.91 -1.19
CA LEU A 44 3.97 13.84 -2.08
C LEU A 44 3.49 15.27 -1.78
N ASP A 45 4.21 16.24 -2.30
CA ASP A 45 3.85 17.63 -2.09
C ASP A 45 2.45 17.95 -2.56
N SER A 46 1.94 17.22 -3.52
CA SER A 46 0.61 17.47 -4.01
C SER A 46 -0.47 16.95 -3.06
N GLY A 47 -0.08 16.25 -2.00
CA GLY A 47 -1.03 15.63 -1.10
C GLY A 47 -1.37 14.22 -1.47
N ARG A 48 -0.96 13.75 -2.63
CA ARG A 48 -1.22 12.39 -3.03
C ARG A 48 -0.25 11.46 -2.39
N PHE A 49 -0.58 10.20 -2.31
CA PHE A 49 0.31 9.21 -1.72
C PHE A 49 0.94 8.33 -2.77
N GLU A 50 2.20 8.02 -2.56
CA GLU A 50 2.92 7.11 -3.40
C GLU A 50 3.25 5.89 -2.55
N LEU A 51 3.09 4.71 -3.09
CA LEU A 51 3.39 3.49 -2.38
C LEU A 51 4.78 3.03 -2.75
N CYS A 52 5.59 2.70 -1.76
CA CYS A 52 6.86 2.05 -2.00
C CYS A 52 6.54 0.58 -1.97
N ILE A 53 6.92 -0.16 -2.98
CA ILE A 53 6.50 -1.54 -3.14
C ILE A 53 7.65 -2.48 -3.39
N ARG A 54 7.39 -3.74 -3.09
CA ARG A 54 8.32 -4.80 -3.45
C ARG A 54 7.51 -5.84 -4.19
N PRO A 55 7.65 -5.97 -5.50
CA PRO A 55 6.88 -6.95 -6.24
C PRO A 55 7.17 -8.37 -5.76
N ILE A 56 6.13 -9.19 -5.74
CA ILE A 56 6.29 -10.58 -5.34
C ILE A 56 7.10 -11.33 -6.40
N ASP A 57 6.87 -11.00 -7.66
CA ASP A 57 7.60 -11.64 -8.74
C ASP A 57 8.90 -10.89 -8.92
N SER A 58 10.03 -11.54 -8.68
CA SER A 58 11.33 -10.88 -8.72
C SER A 58 11.71 -10.36 -10.10
N ARG A 59 11.01 -10.78 -11.13
CA ARG A 59 11.33 -10.30 -12.47
C ARG A 59 10.77 -8.90 -12.70
N ILE A 60 9.91 -8.44 -11.83
CA ILE A 60 9.33 -7.12 -11.97
C ILE A 60 10.18 -6.13 -11.21
N SER A 61 10.54 -5.04 -11.85
CA SER A 61 11.46 -4.09 -11.24
C SER A 61 10.84 -2.82 -10.72
N TYR A 62 9.51 -2.68 -10.77
CA TYR A 62 8.89 -1.49 -10.25
C TYR A 62 9.12 -1.41 -8.74
N ARG A 63 9.35 -0.21 -8.25
CA ARG A 63 9.57 -0.02 -6.82
C ARG A 63 8.58 0.96 -6.22
N SER A 64 7.75 1.57 -7.03
CA SER A 64 6.73 2.48 -6.51
C SER A 64 5.48 2.40 -7.35
N ALA A 65 4.38 2.85 -6.81
CA ALA A 65 3.11 2.86 -7.50
C ALA A 65 2.21 3.92 -6.88
N SER A 66 1.22 4.35 -7.63
CA SER A 66 0.26 5.30 -7.07
C SER A 66 -0.95 4.53 -6.57
N VAL A 67 -1.71 5.14 -5.70
CA VAL A 67 -2.90 4.51 -5.16
C VAL A 67 -3.90 4.20 -6.26
N ARG A 68 -3.96 5.01 -7.31
CA ARG A 68 -4.87 4.77 -8.39
C ARG A 68 -4.58 3.50 -9.12
N GLU A 69 -3.36 3.00 -9.11
CA GLU A 69 -2.99 1.79 -9.81
C GLU A 69 -3.37 0.53 -9.05
N VAL A 70 -3.85 0.67 -7.82
CA VAL A 70 -4.20 -0.48 -7.00
C VAL A 70 -5.58 -0.98 -7.37
N GLU A 71 -5.68 -2.25 -7.71
CA GLU A 71 -6.95 -2.87 -8.04
C GLU A 71 -7.53 -3.66 -6.89
N GLN A 72 -6.71 -4.29 -6.10
CA GLN A 72 -7.17 -5.05 -4.95
C GLN A 72 -6.16 -4.96 -3.83
N VAL A 73 -6.61 -5.14 -2.60
CA VAL A 73 -5.76 -5.07 -1.43
C VAL A 73 -6.01 -6.26 -0.54
N TRP A 74 -4.95 -6.95 -0.12
CA TRP A 74 -5.05 -8.01 0.85
C TRP A 74 -4.33 -7.54 2.09
N ARG A 75 -5.06 -7.37 3.21
CA ARG A 75 -4.46 -6.90 4.41
C ARG A 75 -3.99 -8.05 5.23
N LYS A 76 -2.94 -7.81 5.99
CA LYS A 76 -2.45 -8.76 6.86
C LYS A 76 -3.48 -9.09 7.86
N ALA A 77 -3.67 -10.32 8.18
CA ALA A 77 -4.66 -10.71 9.14
C ALA A 77 -4.32 -10.18 10.49
N LYS A 78 -5.36 -9.74 11.20
CA LYS A 78 -5.10 -9.21 12.43
C LYS A 78 -4.89 -10.31 13.33
N ARG A 79 -4.06 -10.29 14.22
CA ARG A 79 -3.78 -11.25 15.05
C ARG A 79 -4.55 -11.13 16.08
N ALA A 80 -5.24 -11.68 16.28
CA ALA A 80 -6.19 -11.44 17.26
C ALA A 80 -5.76 -11.54 18.53
#